data_3df3bcd07105a06f08ecf7d41518d0d4
#
_entry.id   3df3bcd07105a06f08ecf7d41518d0d4
#
_cell.length_a   1.000
_cell.length_b   1.000
_cell.length_c   1.000
_cell.angle_alpha   90.00
_cell.angle_beta   90.00
_cell.angle_gamma   90.00
#
_symmetry.space_group_name_H-M   'P 1'
#
loop_
_entity.id
_entity.type
_entity.pdbx_description
1 polymer ?
#
loop_
_entity_poly.entity_id
_entity_poly.type
_entity_poly.pdbx_seq_one_letter_code
_entity_poly.pdbx_strand_id
1 'polypeptide(L)'
;LVPSAHVIDTAGFGSAQEAVELAAPALQLMTVIEVHGDDAFLAPRIARLAAGTSVAELVAEACVQRLLTPLLERHKLTCDLIQQRAVERDGVVFFDLAGAGDDRYNKFIPYWLHPQSRYCVAVTAGRTRSKISVGSNPWAPVPRTHNIADICARYGGGGHAVVGAVSLK
;
A
#
# COMPACT_ATOMS: atom_id res chain seq x y z
N LEU A 1 -10.47 -4.89 -17.37
CA LEU A 1 -9.10 -5.02 -16.79
C LEU A 1 -8.27 -3.75 -16.94
N VAL A 2 -8.14 -3.20 -18.15
CA VAL A 2 -7.26 -2.03 -18.40
C VAL A 2 -7.59 -0.82 -17.52
N PRO A 3 -8.87 -0.39 -17.34
CA PRO A 3 -9.18 0.74 -16.46
C PRO A 3 -8.78 0.49 -15.01
N SER A 4 -9.08 -0.69 -14.46
CA SER A 4 -8.74 -1.03 -13.07
C SER A 4 -7.22 -1.12 -12.85
N ALA A 5 -6.49 -1.72 -13.79
CA ALA A 5 -5.03 -1.79 -13.72
C ALA A 5 -4.42 -0.39 -13.77
N HIS A 6 -4.92 0.49 -14.64
CA HIS A 6 -4.45 1.87 -14.74
C HIS A 6 -4.66 2.65 -13.42
N VAL A 7 -5.82 2.54 -12.79
CA VAL A 7 -6.10 3.18 -11.49
C VAL A 7 -5.12 2.69 -10.42
N ILE A 8 -4.85 1.38 -10.37
CA ILE A 8 -3.92 0.79 -9.39
C ILE A 8 -2.49 1.28 -9.65
N ASP A 9 -2.02 1.18 -10.89
CA ASP A 9 -0.64 1.52 -11.28
C ASP A 9 -0.32 3.00 -11.08
N THR A 10 -1.29 3.88 -11.36
CA THR A 10 -1.12 5.33 -11.22
C THR A 10 -1.50 5.85 -9.83
N ALA A 11 -1.98 4.98 -8.93
CA ALA A 11 -2.62 5.38 -7.68
C ALA A 11 -3.75 6.42 -7.88
N GLY A 12 -4.47 6.27 -9.00
CA GLY A 12 -5.54 7.18 -9.45
C GLY A 12 -6.86 6.98 -8.69
N PHE A 13 -6.80 6.64 -7.39
CA PHE A 13 -7.96 6.52 -6.51
C PHE A 13 -8.56 7.90 -6.22
N GLY A 14 -9.89 7.97 -6.13
CA GLY A 14 -10.59 9.20 -5.77
C GLY A 14 -10.34 9.66 -4.34
N SER A 15 -9.97 8.73 -3.44
CA SER A 15 -9.66 9.02 -2.04
C SER A 15 -8.74 7.96 -1.43
N ALA A 16 -8.13 8.31 -0.29
CA ALA A 16 -7.38 7.36 0.53
C ALA A 16 -8.29 6.23 1.03
N GLN A 17 -9.55 6.52 1.35
CA GLN A 17 -10.53 5.54 1.79
C GLN A 17 -10.75 4.44 0.74
N GLU A 18 -10.95 4.80 -0.51
CA GLU A 18 -11.11 3.84 -1.61
C GLU A 18 -9.92 2.89 -1.72
N ALA A 19 -8.69 3.42 -1.59
CA ALA A 19 -7.46 2.64 -1.65
C ALA A 19 -7.24 1.73 -0.43
N VAL A 20 -7.80 2.06 0.73
CA VAL A 20 -7.61 1.34 2.00
C VAL A 20 -8.72 0.31 2.25
N GLU A 21 -9.96 0.58 1.88
CA GLU A 21 -11.10 -0.33 2.12
C GLU A 21 -10.99 -1.65 1.35
N LEU A 22 -10.21 -1.71 0.27
CA LEU A 22 -10.03 -2.90 -0.58
C LEU A 22 -11.36 -3.52 -1.04
N ALA A 23 -12.39 -2.69 -1.21
CA ALA A 23 -13.73 -3.16 -1.60
C ALA A 23 -13.80 -3.62 -3.08
N ALA A 24 -13.01 -2.98 -3.95
CA ALA A 24 -13.01 -3.32 -5.37
C ALA A 24 -12.36 -4.69 -5.63
N PRO A 25 -12.97 -5.58 -6.45
CA PRO A 25 -12.41 -6.89 -6.76
C PRO A 25 -10.98 -6.83 -7.31
N ALA A 26 -10.63 -5.79 -8.07
CA ALA A 26 -9.28 -5.63 -8.60
C ALA A 26 -8.24 -5.42 -7.48
N LEU A 27 -8.57 -4.65 -6.43
CA LEU A 27 -7.71 -4.45 -5.27
C LEU A 27 -7.55 -5.73 -4.45
N GLN A 28 -8.64 -6.49 -4.30
CA GLN A 28 -8.61 -7.77 -3.61
C GLN A 28 -7.74 -8.78 -4.35
N LEU A 29 -7.87 -8.88 -5.67
CA LEU A 29 -7.03 -9.76 -6.47
C LEU A 29 -5.55 -9.33 -6.40
N MET A 30 -5.27 -8.03 -6.50
CA MET A 30 -3.92 -7.49 -6.36
C MET A 30 -3.31 -7.84 -5.00
N THR A 31 -4.07 -7.70 -3.91
CA THR A 31 -3.63 -8.08 -2.56
C THR A 31 -3.19 -9.54 -2.47
N VAL A 32 -3.91 -10.45 -3.14
CA VAL A 32 -3.51 -11.88 -3.23
C VAL A 32 -2.26 -12.04 -4.10
N ILE A 33 -2.19 -11.38 -5.25
CA ILE A 33 -1.06 -11.45 -6.18
C ILE A 33 0.25 -10.97 -5.52
N GLU A 34 0.22 -9.92 -4.73
CA GLU A 34 1.42 -9.39 -4.03
C GLU A 34 2.06 -10.42 -3.09
N VAL A 35 1.30 -11.40 -2.61
CA VAL A 35 1.78 -12.40 -1.65
C VAL A 35 1.94 -13.78 -2.27
N HIS A 36 1.05 -14.14 -3.19
CA HIS A 36 0.91 -15.48 -3.75
C HIS A 36 0.98 -15.50 -5.29
N GLY A 37 1.49 -14.44 -5.92
CA GLY A 37 1.51 -14.26 -7.38
C GLY A 37 2.62 -15.03 -8.08
N ASP A 38 2.83 -16.30 -7.76
CA ASP A 38 3.69 -17.20 -8.54
C ASP A 38 3.01 -17.65 -9.85
N ASP A 39 3.78 -18.27 -10.73
CA ASP A 39 3.28 -18.74 -12.03
C ASP A 39 2.13 -19.75 -11.90
N ALA A 40 2.14 -20.58 -10.88
CA ALA A 40 1.09 -21.57 -10.64
C ALA A 40 -0.24 -20.91 -10.25
N PHE A 41 -0.18 -19.80 -9.55
CA PHE A 41 -1.36 -19.00 -9.24
C PHE A 41 -1.81 -18.15 -10.43
N LEU A 42 -0.87 -17.49 -11.13
CA LEU A 42 -1.18 -16.49 -12.16
C LEU A 42 -1.65 -17.11 -13.48
N ALA A 43 -0.95 -18.12 -14.00
CA ALA A 43 -1.19 -18.63 -15.35
C ALA A 43 -2.65 -19.10 -15.60
N PRO A 44 -3.30 -19.87 -14.72
CA PRO A 44 -4.69 -20.28 -14.92
C PRO A 44 -5.66 -19.06 -14.91
N ARG A 45 -5.37 -18.04 -14.11
CA ARG A 45 -6.24 -16.86 -13.97
C ARG A 45 -6.10 -15.91 -15.15
N ILE A 46 -4.89 -15.75 -15.68
CA ILE A 46 -4.64 -15.00 -16.92
C ILE A 46 -5.41 -15.66 -18.08
N ALA A 47 -5.35 -16.99 -18.20
CA ALA A 47 -6.08 -17.72 -19.24
C ALA A 47 -7.60 -17.51 -19.14
N ARG A 48 -8.17 -17.53 -17.92
CA ARG A 48 -9.59 -17.28 -17.68
C ARG A 48 -9.99 -15.83 -17.97
N LEU A 49 -9.17 -14.85 -17.59
CA LEU A 49 -9.37 -13.44 -17.96
C LEU A 49 -9.36 -13.27 -19.47
N ALA A 50 -8.44 -13.91 -20.17
CA ALA A 50 -8.38 -13.89 -21.64
C ALA A 50 -9.61 -14.56 -22.28
N ALA A 51 -10.21 -15.55 -21.62
CA ALA A 51 -11.46 -16.20 -22.04
C ALA A 51 -12.74 -15.41 -21.67
N GLY A 52 -12.60 -14.23 -21.05
CA GLY A 52 -13.72 -13.34 -20.74
C GLY A 52 -14.27 -13.43 -19.31
N THR A 53 -13.67 -14.24 -18.42
CA THR A 53 -14.02 -14.24 -16.98
C THR A 53 -13.71 -12.87 -16.37
N SER A 54 -14.63 -12.32 -15.60
CA SER A 54 -14.43 -11.05 -14.92
C SER A 54 -13.51 -11.18 -13.70
N VAL A 55 -12.89 -10.07 -13.28
CA VAL A 55 -12.09 -10.03 -12.05
C VAL A 55 -12.93 -10.39 -10.82
N ALA A 56 -14.21 -9.96 -10.79
CA ALA A 56 -15.12 -10.28 -9.68
C ALA A 56 -15.38 -11.79 -9.56
N GLU A 57 -15.58 -12.47 -10.69
CA GLU A 57 -15.75 -13.94 -10.70
C GLU A 57 -14.47 -14.66 -10.24
N LEU A 58 -13.28 -14.18 -10.64
CA LEU A 58 -12.02 -14.76 -10.18
C LEU A 58 -11.85 -14.59 -8.66
N VAL A 59 -12.16 -13.42 -8.14
CA VAL A 59 -12.08 -13.15 -6.70
C VAL A 59 -13.07 -14.00 -5.92
N ALA A 60 -14.25 -14.29 -6.46
CA ALA A 60 -15.26 -15.14 -5.83
C ALA A 60 -14.86 -16.63 -5.77
N GLU A 61 -13.81 -17.07 -6.45
CA GLU A 61 -13.33 -18.44 -6.36
C GLU A 61 -12.94 -18.84 -4.94
N ALA A 62 -13.36 -20.00 -4.48
CA ALA A 62 -13.06 -20.50 -3.14
C ALA A 62 -11.55 -20.57 -2.85
N CYS A 63 -10.72 -20.87 -3.86
CA CYS A 63 -9.26 -20.89 -3.73
C CYS A 63 -8.68 -19.49 -3.54
N VAL A 64 -9.23 -18.46 -4.18
CA VAL A 64 -8.81 -17.06 -4.02
C VAL A 64 -9.29 -16.54 -2.66
N GLN A 65 -10.55 -16.80 -2.28
CA GLN A 65 -11.11 -16.39 -1.00
C GLN A 65 -10.33 -16.95 0.19
N ARG A 66 -9.87 -18.20 0.12
CA ARG A 66 -9.01 -18.79 1.18
C ARG A 66 -7.70 -18.05 1.37
N LEU A 67 -7.12 -17.49 0.30
CA LEU A 67 -5.90 -16.68 0.38
C LEU A 67 -6.21 -15.24 0.79
N LEU A 68 -7.30 -14.68 0.31
CA LEU A 68 -7.68 -13.28 0.53
C LEU A 68 -8.11 -13.03 1.98
N THR A 69 -8.94 -13.89 2.56
CA THR A 69 -9.50 -13.67 3.91
C THR A 69 -8.44 -13.35 4.96
N PRO A 70 -7.37 -14.16 5.15
CA PRO A 70 -6.34 -13.85 6.14
C PRO A 70 -5.54 -12.59 5.80
N LEU A 71 -5.44 -12.21 4.53
CA LEU A 71 -4.78 -10.97 4.12
C LEU A 71 -5.60 -9.74 4.49
N LEU A 72 -6.94 -9.80 4.34
CA LEU A 72 -7.84 -8.71 4.77
C LEU A 72 -7.87 -8.58 6.29
N GLU A 73 -7.87 -9.70 7.03
CA GLU A 73 -7.76 -9.67 8.49
C GLU A 73 -6.45 -9.01 8.95
N ARG A 74 -5.34 -9.40 8.34
CA ARG A 74 -4.04 -8.78 8.62
C ARG A 74 -4.03 -7.29 8.26
N HIS A 75 -4.61 -6.92 7.13
CA HIS A 75 -4.74 -5.53 6.72
C HIS A 75 -5.49 -4.70 7.77
N LYS A 76 -6.61 -5.22 8.28
CA LYS A 76 -7.38 -4.57 9.36
C LYS A 76 -6.53 -4.38 10.62
N LEU A 77 -5.83 -5.43 11.07
CA LEU A 77 -4.93 -5.33 12.23
C LEU A 77 -3.81 -4.30 12.00
N THR A 78 -3.33 -4.18 10.77
CA THR A 78 -2.32 -3.17 10.43
C THR A 78 -2.91 -1.76 10.46
N CYS A 79 -4.15 -1.55 10.01
CA CYS A 79 -4.85 -0.27 10.16
C CYS A 79 -4.97 0.13 11.63
N ASP A 80 -5.43 -0.80 12.49
CA ASP A 80 -5.58 -0.56 13.93
C ASP A 80 -4.22 -0.25 14.59
N LEU A 81 -3.16 -0.95 14.20
CA LEU A 81 -1.82 -0.73 14.72
C LEU A 81 -1.26 0.64 14.31
N ILE A 82 -1.43 1.03 13.05
CA ILE A 82 -1.01 2.35 12.58
C ILE A 82 -1.80 3.43 13.29
N GLN A 83 -3.12 3.26 13.46
CA GLN A 83 -3.95 4.21 14.20
C GLN A 83 -3.47 4.41 15.64
N GLN A 84 -3.03 3.35 16.32
CA GLN A 84 -2.50 3.42 17.69
C GLN A 84 -1.13 4.08 17.79
N ARG A 85 -0.28 3.93 16.75
CA ARG A 85 1.12 4.37 16.78
C ARG A 85 1.37 5.68 16.05
N ALA A 86 0.43 6.10 15.18
CA ALA A 86 0.60 7.30 14.38
C ALA A 86 0.52 8.57 15.23
N VAL A 87 1.48 9.46 15.01
CA VAL A 87 1.51 10.80 15.59
C VAL A 87 1.58 11.79 14.44
N GLU A 88 0.67 12.76 14.41
CA GLU A 88 0.69 13.85 13.46
C GLU A 88 1.25 15.10 14.11
N ARG A 89 2.22 15.69 13.43
CA ARG A 89 2.78 16.98 13.80
C ARG A 89 3.13 17.80 12.56
N ASP A 90 2.68 19.05 12.51
CA ASP A 90 2.98 20.02 11.44
C ASP A 90 2.68 19.50 10.01
N GLY A 91 1.61 18.70 9.89
CA GLY A 91 1.19 18.09 8.62
C GLY A 91 2.04 16.89 8.18
N VAL A 92 2.81 16.31 9.09
CA VAL A 92 3.57 15.06 8.89
C VAL A 92 3.05 14.00 9.85
N VAL A 93 2.62 12.88 9.30
CA VAL A 93 2.30 11.67 10.07
C VAL A 93 3.55 10.83 10.22
N PHE A 94 3.88 10.45 11.44
CA PHE A 94 4.96 9.51 11.75
C PHE A 94 4.41 8.30 12.48
N PHE A 95 4.89 7.11 12.11
CA PHE A 95 4.66 5.88 12.87
C PHE A 95 5.82 4.90 12.69
N ASP A 96 5.98 4.03 13.69
CA ASP A 96 6.99 2.98 13.73
C ASP A 96 6.31 1.61 13.83
N LEU A 97 6.55 0.75 12.83
CA LEU A 97 6.12 -0.64 12.78
C LEU A 97 7.26 -1.63 13.06
N ALA A 98 8.43 -1.16 13.50
CA ALA A 98 9.49 -2.06 13.93
C ALA A 98 8.97 -2.98 15.05
N GLY A 99 9.25 -4.28 14.92
CA GLY A 99 8.74 -5.28 15.86
C GLY A 99 7.30 -5.75 15.61
N ALA A 100 6.59 -5.22 14.61
CA ALA A 100 5.24 -5.67 14.26
C ALA A 100 5.18 -6.98 13.44
N GLY A 101 6.33 -7.53 13.08
CA GLY A 101 6.44 -8.84 12.41
C GLY A 101 6.33 -8.81 10.88
N ASP A 102 5.74 -7.78 10.29
CA ASP A 102 5.68 -7.59 8.84
C ASP A 102 6.10 -6.15 8.49
N ASP A 103 6.89 -6.00 7.45
CA ASP A 103 7.36 -4.71 6.94
C ASP A 103 6.46 -4.15 5.82
N ARG A 104 5.40 -4.89 5.44
CA ARG A 104 4.45 -4.51 4.39
C ARG A 104 3.17 -3.94 4.99
N TYR A 105 2.77 -2.80 4.47
CA TYR A 105 1.50 -2.16 4.80
C TYR A 105 0.99 -1.37 3.60
N ASN A 106 -0.32 -1.14 3.53
CA ASN A 106 -0.90 -0.27 2.52
C ASN A 106 -0.49 1.19 2.80
N LYS A 107 0.29 1.77 1.90
CA LYS A 107 0.90 3.10 2.02
C LYS A 107 -0.11 4.25 2.15
N PHE A 108 -1.39 4.00 1.89
CA PHE A 108 -2.44 5.01 1.96
C PHE A 108 -3.15 5.06 3.33
N ILE A 109 -2.95 4.06 4.19
CA ILE A 109 -3.53 4.03 5.56
C ILE A 109 -3.28 5.34 6.33
N PRO A 110 -2.05 5.90 6.41
CA PRO A 110 -1.82 7.13 7.15
C PRO A 110 -2.61 8.32 6.61
N TYR A 111 -2.86 8.38 5.31
CA TYR A 111 -3.63 9.47 4.70
C TYR A 111 -5.14 9.31 4.87
N TRP A 112 -5.61 8.07 5.02
CA TRP A 112 -6.99 7.79 5.40
C TRP A 112 -7.26 8.18 6.85
N LEU A 113 -6.34 7.85 7.76
CA LEU A 113 -6.44 8.18 9.18
C LEU A 113 -6.23 9.67 9.45
N HIS A 114 -5.35 10.32 8.69
CA HIS A 114 -4.96 11.73 8.83
C HIS A 114 -5.09 12.47 7.48
N PRO A 115 -6.32 12.72 7.01
CA PRO A 115 -6.55 13.26 5.66
C PRO A 115 -5.99 14.68 5.46
N GLN A 116 -5.75 15.43 6.54
CA GLN A 116 -5.17 16.77 6.50
C GLN A 116 -3.63 16.74 6.40
N SER A 117 -3.01 15.61 6.65
CA SER A 117 -1.56 15.49 6.59
C SER A 117 -1.04 15.65 5.16
N ARG A 118 0.13 16.25 5.03
CA ARG A 118 0.81 16.46 3.76
C ARG A 118 1.82 15.37 3.44
N TYR A 119 2.44 14.84 4.47
CA TYR A 119 3.49 13.83 4.36
C TYR A 119 3.29 12.71 5.38
N CYS A 120 3.89 11.58 5.07
CA CYS A 120 4.02 10.47 6.00
C CYS A 120 5.46 9.99 6.04
N VAL A 121 5.94 9.67 7.24
CA VAL A 121 7.21 9.00 7.50
C VAL A 121 6.92 7.73 8.29
N ALA A 122 7.28 6.58 7.74
CA ALA A 122 7.07 5.29 8.37
C ALA A 122 8.39 4.55 8.54
N VAL A 123 8.59 3.96 9.71
CA VAL A 123 9.70 3.04 9.99
C VAL A 123 9.17 1.62 9.98
N THR A 124 9.83 0.74 9.23
CA THR A 124 9.58 -0.69 9.24
C THR A 124 10.88 -1.44 9.43
N ALA A 125 10.82 -2.60 10.06
CA ALA A 125 11.97 -3.47 10.24
C ALA A 125 11.64 -4.87 9.72
N GLY A 126 12.32 -5.26 8.67
CA GLY A 126 12.35 -6.62 8.16
C GLY A 126 13.43 -7.47 8.83
N ARG A 127 13.58 -8.71 8.41
CA ARG A 127 14.56 -9.66 8.98
C ARG A 127 16.00 -9.23 8.84
N THR A 128 16.34 -8.52 7.78
CA THR A 128 17.74 -8.20 7.41
C THR A 128 18.03 -6.71 7.33
N ARG A 129 17.01 -5.88 7.33
CA ARG A 129 17.15 -4.44 7.18
C ARG A 129 15.96 -3.69 7.77
N SER A 130 16.21 -2.48 8.21
CA SER A 130 15.16 -1.51 8.51
C SER A 130 14.98 -0.56 7.33
N LYS A 131 13.78 -0.03 7.18
CA LYS A 131 13.43 0.88 6.10
C LYS A 131 12.67 2.07 6.66
N ILE A 132 13.09 3.26 6.26
CA ILE A 132 12.34 4.49 6.46
C ILE A 132 11.68 4.82 5.12
N SER A 133 10.36 4.82 5.09
CA SER A 133 9.58 5.19 3.90
C SER A 133 9.01 6.58 4.09
N VAL A 134 9.10 7.41 3.07
CA VAL A 134 8.56 8.77 3.06
C VAL A 134 7.62 8.90 1.88
N GLY A 135 6.43 9.45 2.12
CA GLY A 135 5.43 9.66 1.08
C GLY A 135 4.74 11.01 1.20
N SER A 136 4.16 11.48 0.12
CA SER A 136 3.25 12.63 0.12
C SER A 136 1.81 12.16 -0.07
N ASN A 137 0.89 12.83 0.62
CA ASN A 137 -0.55 12.60 0.50
C ASN A 137 -1.05 13.18 -0.83
N PRO A 138 -1.52 12.37 -1.79
CA PRO A 138 -2.02 12.89 -3.06
C PRO A 138 -3.36 13.64 -2.93
N TRP A 139 -4.07 13.45 -1.80
CA TRP A 139 -5.37 14.08 -1.52
C TRP A 139 -5.26 15.21 -0.48
N ALA A 140 -4.04 15.60 -0.09
CA ALA A 140 -3.86 16.68 0.89
C ALA A 140 -4.48 17.99 0.40
N PRO A 141 -5.19 18.74 1.27
CA PRO A 141 -5.76 20.04 0.91
C PRO A 141 -4.68 21.08 0.60
N VAL A 142 -3.47 20.89 1.13
CA VAL A 142 -2.30 21.74 0.87
C VAL A 142 -1.29 20.94 0.06
N PRO A 143 -0.87 21.43 -1.11
CA PRO A 143 0.11 20.74 -1.96
C PRO A 143 1.44 20.50 -1.24
N ARG A 144 2.15 19.46 -1.64
CA ARG A 144 3.52 19.21 -1.19
C ARG A 144 4.44 20.34 -1.62
N THR A 145 5.44 20.64 -0.78
CA THR A 145 6.43 21.69 -1.01
C THR A 145 7.86 21.13 -1.15
N HIS A 146 8.05 19.83 -0.87
CA HIS A 146 9.35 19.19 -0.89
C HIS A 146 9.41 18.09 -1.96
N ASN A 147 10.60 17.92 -2.55
CA ASN A 147 10.94 16.75 -3.36
C ASN A 147 11.45 15.66 -2.41
N ILE A 148 10.69 14.57 -2.29
CA ILE A 148 11.03 13.49 -1.34
C ILE A 148 12.29 12.74 -1.75
N ALA A 149 12.55 12.59 -3.07
CA ALA A 149 13.79 11.97 -3.54
C ALA A 149 15.03 12.71 -3.03
N ASP A 150 15.01 14.05 -3.07
CA ASP A 150 16.13 14.89 -2.61
C ASP A 150 16.35 14.76 -1.10
N ILE A 151 15.27 14.62 -0.34
CA ILE A 151 15.36 14.38 1.11
C ILE A 151 15.98 13.02 1.38
N CYS A 152 15.47 11.95 0.77
CA CYS A 152 15.98 10.60 0.96
C CYS A 152 17.44 10.45 0.51
N ALA A 153 17.84 11.12 -0.56
CA ALA A 153 19.22 11.10 -1.06
C ALA A 153 20.24 11.62 -0.04
N ARG A 154 19.87 12.61 0.81
CA ARG A 154 20.74 13.12 1.89
C ARG A 154 21.09 12.07 2.93
N TYR A 155 20.27 11.01 3.03
CA TYR A 155 20.42 9.91 3.99
C TYR A 155 20.82 8.60 3.30
N GLY A 156 21.36 8.66 2.06
CA GLY A 156 21.79 7.48 1.31
C GLY A 156 20.65 6.65 0.72
N GLY A 157 19.46 7.21 0.65
CA GLY A 157 18.27 6.61 0.01
C GLY A 157 17.98 7.18 -1.37
N GLY A 158 16.74 7.05 -1.84
CA GLY A 158 16.28 7.56 -3.12
C GLY A 158 14.79 7.45 -3.29
N GLY A 159 14.30 7.73 -4.50
CA GLY A 159 12.88 7.67 -4.83
C GLY A 159 12.49 8.59 -5.95
N HIS A 160 11.25 9.04 -5.90
CA HIS A 160 10.65 10.02 -6.80
C HIS A 160 10.22 11.26 -6.01
N ALA A 161 9.81 12.30 -6.70
CA ALA A 161 9.40 13.56 -6.07
C ALA A 161 8.26 13.39 -5.03
N VAL A 162 7.43 12.36 -5.17
CA VAL A 162 6.26 12.08 -4.31
C VAL A 162 6.46 10.97 -3.28
N VAL A 163 7.49 10.13 -3.43
CA VAL A 163 7.76 8.99 -2.57
C VAL A 163 9.23 8.62 -2.59
N GLY A 164 9.77 8.23 -1.45
CA GLY A 164 11.15 7.76 -1.35
C GLY A 164 11.35 6.85 -0.15
N ALA A 165 12.54 6.29 -0.06
CA ALA A 165 12.92 5.44 1.05
C ALA A 165 14.42 5.48 1.33
N VAL A 166 14.76 5.20 2.59
CA VAL A 166 16.11 4.97 3.06
C VAL A 166 16.17 3.57 3.67
N SER A 167 17.12 2.75 3.24
CA SER A 167 17.34 1.41 3.82
C SER A 167 18.54 1.46 4.76
N LEU A 168 18.34 0.99 5.98
CA LEU A 168 19.37 0.89 7.02
C LEU A 168 19.72 -0.60 7.20
N LYS A 169 21.02 -0.89 7.27
CA LYS A 169 21.54 -2.25 7.53
C LYS A 169 21.60 -2.52 9.01
#